data_cd4a938168d080b6bc98a106c5e3904d
#
_entry.id   cd4a938168d080b6bc98a106c5e3904d
#
_cell.length_a   1.000
_cell.length_b   1.000
_cell.length_c   1.000
_cell.angle_alpha   90.00
_cell.angle_beta   90.00
_cell.angle_gamma   90.00
#
_symmetry.space_group_name_H-M   'P 1'
#
loop_
_entity.id
_entity.type
_entity.pdbx_description
1 polymer ?
#
loop_
_entity_poly.entity_id
_entity_poly.type
_entity_poly.pdbx_seq_one_letter_code
_entity_poly.pdbx_strand_id
1 'polypeptide(L)'
;MLKKYSIMKNRRSFIKKLAAGTAMAGLLPVSKKVSAGEVKLTGALVHHVYFWLKEPKNEAHKKQLVNALNELLKVETIKMSHIGFPAGTESRDVVDHSYSVSYMVMFDDRAGQDAYQVHPIHTKFVEDNQHLWNKVVVYDSID
;
A
#
# COMPACT_ATOMS: atom_id res chain seq x y z
N MET A 1 -35.57 26.44 -18.35
CA MET A 1 -34.61 26.24 -19.45
C MET A 1 -33.62 25.17 -19.05
N LEU A 2 -33.87 23.94 -19.47
CA LEU A 2 -33.07 22.75 -19.10
C LEU A 2 -32.04 22.52 -20.21
N LYS A 3 -30.75 22.62 -19.87
CA LYS A 3 -29.65 22.23 -20.78
C LYS A 3 -29.47 20.73 -20.77
N LYS A 4 -29.79 20.07 -21.89
CA LYS A 4 -29.52 18.67 -22.19
C LYS A 4 -28.00 18.43 -22.26
N TYR A 5 -27.49 17.52 -21.43
CA TYR A 5 -26.15 16.93 -21.63
C TYR A 5 -26.20 15.93 -22.78
N SER A 6 -25.41 16.20 -23.80
CA SER A 6 -25.22 15.32 -24.95
C SER A 6 -24.30 14.14 -24.55
N ILE A 7 -24.83 12.94 -24.71
CA ILE A 7 -24.11 11.68 -24.49
C ILE A 7 -23.14 11.47 -25.65
N MET A 8 -21.85 11.34 -25.33
CA MET A 8 -20.81 11.00 -26.33
C MET A 8 -20.99 9.56 -26.83
N LYS A 9 -21.53 9.45 -28.04
CA LYS A 9 -21.64 8.24 -28.84
C LYS A 9 -20.37 8.13 -29.70
N ASN A 10 -19.78 6.94 -29.75
CA ASN A 10 -18.78 6.46 -30.71
C ASN A 10 -17.32 6.33 -30.25
N ARG A 11 -17.10 5.34 -29.39
CA ARG A 11 -15.77 4.72 -29.28
C ARG A 11 -15.58 3.46 -30.17
N ARG A 12 -16.59 3.07 -30.95
CA ARG A 12 -16.56 1.80 -31.74
C ARG A 12 -16.27 1.95 -33.23
N SER A 13 -16.08 3.13 -33.78
CA SER A 13 -15.88 3.31 -35.23
C SER A 13 -14.42 3.55 -35.64
N PHE A 14 -13.48 3.63 -34.71
CA PHE A 14 -12.07 3.88 -35.05
C PHE A 14 -11.27 2.65 -35.48
N ILE A 15 -11.81 1.43 -35.28
CA ILE A 15 -11.07 0.18 -35.51
C ILE A 15 -11.32 -0.42 -36.92
N LYS A 16 -12.19 0.18 -37.77
CA LYS A 16 -12.60 -0.44 -39.05
C LYS A 16 -11.89 0.09 -40.32
N LYS A 17 -10.84 0.89 -40.21
CA LYS A 17 -10.17 1.47 -41.40
C LYS A 17 -8.66 1.22 -41.53
N LEU A 18 -8.13 0.12 -40.97
CA LEU A 18 -6.76 -0.32 -41.23
C LEU A 18 -6.73 -1.80 -41.58
N ALA A 19 -7.30 -2.12 -42.73
CA ALA A 19 -7.15 -3.45 -43.33
C ALA A 19 -7.03 -3.30 -44.85
N ALA A 20 -5.87 -2.88 -45.33
CA ALA A 20 -5.38 -3.16 -46.71
C ALA A 20 -3.90 -2.79 -46.76
N GLY A 21 -3.05 -3.76 -46.91
CA GLY A 21 -1.70 -3.56 -47.42
C GLY A 21 -0.56 -4.23 -46.66
N THR A 22 -0.01 -5.23 -47.33
CA THR A 22 1.33 -5.81 -47.18
C THR A 22 1.58 -6.83 -46.07
N ALA A 23 1.63 -8.09 -46.48
CA ALA A 23 2.22 -9.20 -45.76
C ALA A 23 3.72 -8.96 -45.54
N MET A 24 4.13 -8.65 -44.33
CA MET A 24 5.47 -8.85 -43.84
C MET A 24 5.39 -9.79 -42.64
N ALA A 25 6.00 -10.97 -42.80
CA ALA A 25 6.19 -11.95 -41.73
C ALA A 25 7.13 -11.35 -40.70
N GLY A 26 6.58 -10.56 -39.77
CA GLY A 26 7.26 -10.05 -38.59
C GLY A 26 6.84 -10.91 -37.42
N LEU A 27 7.80 -11.53 -36.74
CA LEU A 27 7.61 -12.17 -35.45
C LEU A 27 6.93 -11.17 -34.51
N LEU A 28 5.62 -11.37 -34.29
CA LEU A 28 4.93 -10.66 -33.21
C LEU A 28 5.51 -11.16 -31.90
N PRO A 29 5.95 -10.26 -30.99
CA PRO A 29 6.28 -10.65 -29.64
C PRO A 29 5.03 -11.27 -29.02
N VAL A 30 5.08 -12.57 -28.73
CA VAL A 30 4.07 -13.21 -27.88
C VAL A 30 4.14 -12.51 -26.54
N SER A 31 3.22 -11.57 -26.30
CA SER A 31 2.97 -11.06 -24.96
C SER A 31 2.56 -12.26 -24.11
N LYS A 32 3.52 -12.84 -23.37
CA LYS A 32 3.19 -13.72 -22.27
C LYS A 32 2.21 -12.91 -21.38
N LYS A 33 0.93 -13.27 -21.40
CA LYS A 33 0.04 -12.90 -20.32
C LYS A 33 0.70 -13.45 -19.05
N VAL A 34 1.31 -12.57 -18.27
CA VAL A 34 1.66 -12.88 -16.89
C VAL A 34 0.30 -13.07 -16.23
N SER A 35 -0.14 -14.31 -16.11
CA SER A 35 -1.19 -14.67 -15.18
C SER A 35 -0.67 -14.20 -13.84
N ALA A 36 -1.38 -13.26 -13.18
CA ALA A 36 -1.16 -12.97 -11.79
C ALA A 36 -1.41 -14.30 -11.06
N GLY A 37 -0.35 -15.08 -10.88
CA GLY A 37 -0.40 -16.28 -10.08
C GLY A 37 -0.88 -15.86 -8.69
N GLU A 38 -1.81 -16.59 -8.15
CA GLU A 38 -2.24 -16.45 -6.77
C GLU A 38 -0.99 -16.65 -5.89
N VAL A 39 -0.42 -15.55 -5.40
CA VAL A 39 0.65 -15.61 -4.41
C VAL A 39 -0.04 -15.89 -3.08
N LYS A 40 -0.16 -17.16 -2.74
CA LYS A 40 -0.60 -17.57 -1.41
C LYS A 40 0.61 -17.48 -0.47
N LEU A 41 0.53 -16.57 0.47
CA LEU A 41 1.51 -16.45 1.55
C LEU A 41 1.07 -17.43 2.64
N THR A 42 1.88 -18.44 2.91
CA THR A 42 1.58 -19.46 3.93
C THR A 42 2.63 -19.34 5.03
N GLY A 43 2.19 -19.27 6.29
CA GLY A 43 3.02 -19.08 7.48
C GLY A 43 3.53 -17.65 7.67
N ALA A 44 3.25 -16.74 6.74
CA ALA A 44 3.68 -15.35 6.83
C ALA A 44 2.92 -14.60 7.93
N LEU A 45 3.64 -13.85 8.76
CA LEU A 45 3.05 -12.97 9.75
C LEU A 45 2.88 -11.57 9.17
N VAL A 46 1.66 -11.05 9.20
CA VAL A 46 1.33 -9.66 8.86
C VAL A 46 1.23 -8.84 10.13
N HIS A 47 2.04 -7.81 10.22
CA HIS A 47 2.07 -6.84 11.31
C HIS A 47 1.57 -5.49 10.77
N HIS A 48 0.35 -5.09 11.13
CA HIS A 48 -0.28 -3.88 10.64
C HIS A 48 -0.50 -2.90 11.78
N VAL A 49 0.14 -1.75 11.71
CA VAL A 49 0.16 -0.70 12.74
C VAL A 49 -0.55 0.54 12.23
N TYR A 50 -1.39 1.13 13.06
CA TYR A 50 -2.06 2.39 12.80
C TYR A 50 -1.66 3.41 13.86
N PHE A 51 -1.28 4.61 13.41
CA PHE A 51 -0.85 5.71 14.27
C PHE A 51 -1.85 6.86 14.21
N TRP A 52 -2.25 7.37 15.37
CA TRP A 52 -2.97 8.63 15.51
C TRP A 52 -2.02 9.68 16.07
N LEU A 53 -1.61 10.64 15.23
CA LEU A 53 -0.73 11.73 15.65
C LEU A 53 -1.45 12.65 16.64
N LYS A 54 -0.70 13.21 17.60
CA LYS A 54 -1.20 14.25 18.51
C LYS A 54 -1.64 15.49 17.73
N GLU A 55 -0.94 15.79 16.64
CA GLU A 55 -1.20 16.90 15.74
C GLU A 55 -1.43 16.38 14.31
N PRO A 56 -2.63 15.84 14.00
CA PRO A 56 -2.87 15.15 12.72
C PRO A 56 -2.78 16.07 11.49
N LYS A 57 -2.87 17.39 11.68
CA LYS A 57 -2.72 18.40 10.61
C LYS A 57 -1.29 18.92 10.47
N ASN A 58 -0.36 18.51 11.33
CA ASN A 58 1.03 18.93 11.27
C ASN A 58 1.79 18.05 10.27
N GLU A 59 2.00 18.58 9.07
CA GLU A 59 2.68 17.87 7.99
C GLU A 59 4.15 17.57 8.31
N ALA A 60 4.81 18.38 9.17
CA ALA A 60 6.18 18.10 9.60
C ALA A 60 6.24 16.86 10.49
N HIS A 61 5.31 16.71 11.46
CA HIS A 61 5.21 15.52 12.30
C HIS A 61 4.85 14.28 11.50
N LYS A 62 3.94 14.41 10.54
CA LYS A 62 3.59 13.32 9.62
C LYS A 62 4.80 12.85 8.81
N LYS A 63 5.53 13.81 8.23
CA LYS A 63 6.76 13.53 7.48
C LYS A 63 7.85 12.91 8.36
N GLN A 64 8.02 13.40 9.59
CA GLN A 64 8.96 12.82 10.55
C GLN A 64 8.64 11.35 10.82
N LEU A 65 7.36 11.03 11.13
CA LEU A 65 6.94 9.66 11.36
C LEU A 65 7.19 8.76 10.13
N VAL A 66 6.81 9.23 8.93
CA VAL A 66 7.02 8.47 7.69
C VAL A 66 8.50 8.20 7.44
N ASN A 67 9.38 9.19 7.67
CA ASN A 67 10.82 9.01 7.52
C ASN A 67 11.34 7.97 8.53
N ALA A 68 10.90 8.04 9.77
CA ALA A 68 11.29 7.08 10.81
C ALA A 68 10.80 5.66 10.50
N LEU A 69 9.57 5.51 9.95
CA LEU A 69 9.05 4.23 9.48
C LEU A 69 9.86 3.68 8.29
N ASN A 70 10.32 4.52 7.39
CA ASN A 70 11.21 4.10 6.31
C ASN A 70 12.56 3.59 6.83
N GLU A 71 13.08 4.14 7.93
CA GLU A 71 14.29 3.61 8.57
C GLU A 71 14.07 2.22 9.17
N LEU A 72 12.86 1.92 9.68
CA LEU A 72 12.49 0.58 10.14
C LEU A 72 12.60 -0.48 9.04
N LEU A 73 12.37 -0.10 7.77
CA LEU A 73 12.44 -1.05 6.66
C LEU A 73 13.86 -1.62 6.42
N LYS A 74 14.87 -1.11 7.13
CA LYS A 74 16.23 -1.64 7.10
C LYS A 74 16.40 -2.91 7.96
N VAL A 75 15.40 -3.27 8.75
CA VAL A 75 15.44 -4.52 9.52
C VAL A 75 15.27 -5.69 8.56
N GLU A 76 16.26 -6.58 8.55
CA GLU A 76 16.44 -7.63 7.54
C GLU A 76 15.35 -8.72 7.55
N THR A 77 14.60 -8.85 8.65
CA THR A 77 13.50 -9.81 8.76
C THR A 77 12.25 -9.37 8.04
N ILE A 78 12.13 -8.08 7.66
CA ILE A 78 11.01 -7.56 6.89
C ILE A 78 11.10 -8.03 5.45
N LYS A 79 10.02 -8.65 4.94
CA LYS A 79 9.93 -9.19 3.57
C LYS A 79 9.09 -8.31 2.65
N MET A 80 8.04 -7.72 3.18
CA MET A 80 7.18 -6.80 2.44
C MET A 80 6.77 -5.66 3.35
N SER A 81 6.48 -4.51 2.76
CA SER A 81 6.06 -3.33 3.53
C SER A 81 5.10 -2.45 2.74
N HIS A 82 4.27 -1.73 3.47
CA HIS A 82 3.45 -0.65 2.95
C HIS A 82 3.30 0.44 4.01
N ILE A 83 3.61 1.68 3.64
CA ILE A 83 3.33 2.87 4.45
C ILE A 83 2.25 3.66 3.73
N GLY A 84 1.16 3.96 4.41
CA GLY A 84 -0.01 4.57 3.78
C GLY A 84 -0.71 5.59 4.68
N PHE A 85 -1.70 6.24 4.06
CA PHE A 85 -2.58 7.21 4.68
C PHE A 85 -4.04 6.79 4.45
N PRO A 86 -5.03 7.38 5.15
CA PRO A 86 -6.44 7.15 4.84
C PRO A 86 -6.73 7.38 3.36
N ALA A 87 -7.30 6.38 2.69
CA ALA A 87 -7.42 6.36 1.23
C ALA A 87 -8.55 7.24 0.67
N GLY A 88 -9.35 7.90 1.52
CA GLY A 88 -10.47 8.73 1.08
C GLY A 88 -11.55 7.95 0.31
N THR A 89 -11.71 6.66 0.58
CA THR A 89 -12.79 5.83 0.05
C THR A 89 -14.13 6.26 0.64
N GLU A 90 -15.24 5.78 0.04
CA GLU A 90 -16.58 6.09 0.53
C GLU A 90 -16.73 5.80 2.03
N SER A 91 -17.31 6.77 2.75
CA SER A 91 -17.58 6.63 4.18
C SER A 91 -18.69 5.61 4.40
N ARG A 92 -18.41 4.58 5.18
CA ARG A 92 -19.33 3.52 5.61
C ARG A 92 -19.06 3.22 7.08
N ASP A 93 -20.04 2.73 7.81
CA ASP A 93 -19.95 2.48 9.26
C ASP A 93 -18.76 1.56 9.65
N VAL A 94 -18.30 0.73 8.72
CA VAL A 94 -17.18 -0.20 8.91
C VAL A 94 -15.84 0.35 8.45
N VAL A 95 -15.78 1.58 7.93
CA VAL A 95 -14.55 2.19 7.39
C VAL A 95 -14.04 3.24 8.37
N ASP A 96 -12.90 2.97 8.98
CA ASP A 96 -12.22 3.92 9.87
C ASP A 96 -11.11 4.67 9.13
N HIS A 97 -11.31 5.97 8.92
CA HIS A 97 -10.33 6.89 8.35
C HIS A 97 -9.70 7.81 9.41
N SER A 98 -9.86 7.50 10.69
CA SER A 98 -9.45 8.40 11.79
C SER A 98 -7.95 8.38 12.07
N TYR A 99 -7.22 7.38 11.59
CA TYR A 99 -5.77 7.29 11.77
C TYR A 99 -5.01 8.30 10.88
N SER A 100 -3.77 8.60 11.25
CA SER A 100 -2.91 9.52 10.50
C SER A 100 -2.00 8.80 9.51
N VAL A 101 -1.40 7.67 9.94
CA VAL A 101 -0.47 6.86 9.14
C VAL A 101 -0.73 5.39 9.43
N SER A 102 -0.69 4.56 8.41
CA SER A 102 -0.62 3.10 8.54
C SER A 102 0.75 2.58 8.13
N TYR A 103 1.19 1.55 8.82
CA TYR A 103 2.44 0.84 8.55
C TYR A 103 2.17 -0.64 8.55
N MET A 104 2.33 -1.29 7.42
CA MET A 104 2.15 -2.73 7.28
C MET A 104 3.48 -3.34 6.87
N VAL A 105 3.91 -4.34 7.61
CA VAL A 105 5.07 -5.17 7.25
C VAL A 105 4.71 -6.64 7.37
N MET A 106 5.45 -7.45 6.66
CA MET A 106 5.30 -8.90 6.68
C MET A 106 6.63 -9.55 6.99
N PHE A 107 6.57 -10.64 7.73
CA PHE A 107 7.69 -11.50 8.08
C PHE A 107 7.42 -12.91 7.55
N ASP A 108 8.48 -13.71 7.34
CA ASP A 108 8.32 -15.11 6.92
C ASP A 108 7.56 -15.93 7.97
N ASP A 109 7.72 -15.56 9.24
CA ASP A 109 7.13 -16.27 10.38
C ASP A 109 7.13 -15.38 11.64
N ARG A 110 6.67 -15.98 12.74
CA ARG A 110 6.66 -15.32 14.05
C ARG A 110 8.06 -15.01 14.57
N ALA A 111 9.05 -15.88 14.33
CA ALA A 111 10.42 -15.66 14.80
C ALA A 111 11.03 -14.40 14.18
N GLY A 112 10.73 -14.13 12.90
CA GLY A 112 11.13 -12.89 12.22
C GLY A 112 10.51 -11.65 12.86
N GLN A 113 9.25 -11.71 13.28
CA GLN A 113 8.58 -10.62 13.99
C GLN A 113 9.14 -10.45 15.41
N ASP A 114 9.39 -11.54 16.16
CA ASP A 114 9.99 -11.48 17.49
C ASP A 114 11.38 -10.83 17.43
N ALA A 115 12.20 -11.17 16.42
CA ALA A 115 13.50 -10.54 16.19
C ALA A 115 13.38 -9.04 15.86
N TYR A 116 12.40 -8.65 15.05
CA TYR A 116 12.10 -7.25 14.73
C TYR A 116 11.75 -6.45 15.98
N GLN A 117 10.91 -6.98 16.89
CA GLN A 117 10.47 -6.28 18.10
C GLN A 117 11.64 -5.84 19.01
N VAL A 118 12.68 -6.64 19.10
CA VAL A 118 13.85 -6.37 19.95
C VAL A 118 15.00 -5.75 19.18
N HIS A 119 14.83 -5.53 17.87
CA HIS A 119 15.89 -4.99 17.02
C HIS A 119 16.26 -3.56 17.43
N PRO A 120 17.56 -3.19 17.48
CA PRO A 120 17.99 -1.84 17.87
C PRO A 120 17.35 -0.71 17.06
N ILE A 121 17.11 -0.92 15.76
CA ILE A 121 16.42 0.07 14.91
C ILE A 121 14.98 0.26 15.38
N HIS A 122 14.25 -0.82 15.75
CA HIS A 122 12.88 -0.74 16.22
C HIS A 122 12.80 -0.05 17.60
N THR A 123 13.66 -0.45 18.55
CA THR A 123 13.67 0.16 19.89
C THR A 123 13.98 1.65 19.82
N LYS A 124 14.97 2.02 19.00
CA LYS A 124 15.30 3.43 18.75
C LYS A 124 14.17 4.19 18.06
N PHE A 125 13.49 3.59 17.11
CA PHE A 125 12.32 4.20 16.47
C PHE A 125 11.26 4.58 17.50
N VAL A 126 10.90 3.68 18.42
CA VAL A 126 9.91 3.96 19.46
C VAL A 126 10.42 5.05 20.40
N GLU A 127 11.65 4.95 20.89
CA GLU A 127 12.27 5.91 21.80
C GLU A 127 12.25 7.34 21.22
N ASP A 128 12.69 7.50 19.97
CA ASP A 128 12.83 8.82 19.33
C ASP A 128 11.48 9.43 18.91
N ASN A 129 10.47 8.62 18.61
CA ASN A 129 9.26 9.10 17.92
C ASN A 129 7.94 8.95 18.69
N GLN A 130 7.92 8.25 19.86
CA GLN A 130 6.68 8.03 20.62
C GLN A 130 5.98 9.34 21.05
N HIS A 131 6.69 10.44 21.09
CA HIS A 131 6.13 11.76 21.41
C HIS A 131 5.18 12.28 20.31
N LEU A 132 5.24 11.76 19.08
CA LEU A 132 4.45 12.20 17.93
C LEU A 132 2.99 11.75 17.97
N TRP A 133 2.69 10.61 18.58
CA TRP A 133 1.35 10.02 18.58
C TRP A 133 0.74 9.95 19.99
N ASN A 134 -0.58 9.89 20.03
CA ASN A 134 -1.35 9.67 21.25
C ASN A 134 -2.01 8.29 21.30
N LYS A 135 -2.08 7.60 20.17
CA LYS A 135 -2.63 6.26 20.06
C LYS A 135 -1.91 5.48 18.96
N VAL A 136 -1.62 4.23 19.27
CA VAL A 136 -1.15 3.21 18.31
C VAL A 136 -2.02 1.98 18.48
N VAL A 137 -2.39 1.36 17.37
CA VAL A 137 -3.07 0.07 17.36
C VAL A 137 -2.33 -0.86 16.41
N VAL A 138 -2.11 -2.08 16.86
CA VAL A 138 -1.44 -3.13 16.09
C VAL A 138 -2.42 -4.27 15.84
N TYR A 139 -2.41 -4.79 14.63
CA TYR A 139 -3.10 -6.01 14.26
C TYR A 139 -2.08 -6.99 13.68
N ASP A 140 -1.85 -8.08 14.42
CA ASP A 140 -1.02 -9.18 13.97
C ASP A 140 -1.89 -10.34 13.51
N SER A 141 -1.58 -10.91 12.36
CA SER A 141 -2.25 -12.09 11.82
C SER A 141 -1.26 -13.04 11.17
N ILE A 142 -1.54 -14.32 11.29
CA ILE A 142 -0.79 -15.42 10.67
C ILE A 142 -1.78 -16.49 10.23
N ASP A 143 -1.52 -17.21 9.11
CA ASP A 143 -2.33 -18.32 8.60
C ASP A 143 -1.78 -19.70 8.99
#